data_f3278085ea9d899d4aa0ddfda0e985f6
#
_entry.id   f3278085ea9d899d4aa0ddfda0e985f6
#
_cell.length_a   1.000
_cell.length_b   1.000
_cell.length_c   1.000
_cell.angle_alpha   90.00
_cell.angle_beta   90.00
_cell.angle_gamma   90.00
#
_symmetry.space_group_name_H-M   'P 1'
#
loop_
_entity.id
_entity.type
_entity.pdbx_description
1 polymer ?
#
loop_
_entity_poly.entity_id
_entity_poly.type
_entity_poly.pdbx_seq_one_letter_code
_entity_poly.pdbx_strand_id
1 'polypeptide(L)'
;MNLPPRSSTQLDLEALADSLSASADALHARLMRAIRQPAPGANPPGISQAAAQALFENEVILRQRANGLYLEAATLAAAGLGGMQQQLLDLAAQAQEKIRKIDKIKDLIALTGELLSLAAAVASGAPEKLVAPYEKLKARVESL
;
A
#
# COMPACT_ATOMS: atom_id res chain seq x y z
N MET A 1 -3.89 27.54 23.73
CA MET A 1 -4.96 27.26 22.75
C MET A 1 -5.14 25.76 22.68
N ASN A 2 -6.36 25.28 22.89
CA ASN A 2 -6.67 23.87 22.79
C ASN A 2 -7.04 23.55 21.33
N LEU A 3 -6.29 22.62 20.73
CA LEU A 3 -6.65 22.13 19.41
C LEU A 3 -7.87 21.20 19.55
N PRO A 4 -8.78 21.23 18.57
CA PRO A 4 -9.88 20.29 18.59
C PRO A 4 -9.37 18.84 18.52
N PRO A 5 -10.04 17.87 19.16
CA PRO A 5 -9.64 16.48 19.02
C PRO A 5 -9.74 16.02 17.58
N ARG A 6 -8.86 15.11 17.18
CA ARG A 6 -8.93 14.52 15.85
C ARG A 6 -10.20 13.69 15.72
N SER A 7 -10.86 13.79 14.56
CA SER A 7 -12.02 12.94 14.27
C SER A 7 -11.58 11.48 14.14
N SER A 8 -12.52 10.54 14.29
CA SER A 8 -12.22 9.13 14.06
C SER A 8 -11.75 8.87 12.63
N THR A 9 -12.33 9.58 11.65
CA THR A 9 -11.90 9.46 10.25
C THR A 9 -10.47 9.95 10.05
N GLN A 10 -10.07 11.04 10.73
CA GLN A 10 -8.69 11.50 10.67
C GLN A 10 -7.73 10.48 11.27
N LEU A 11 -8.08 9.88 12.41
CA LEU A 11 -7.28 8.82 13.04
C LEU A 11 -7.18 7.60 12.14
N ASP A 12 -8.27 7.23 11.44
CA ASP A 12 -8.27 6.12 10.50
C ASP A 12 -7.36 6.40 9.30
N LEU A 13 -7.34 7.65 8.80
CA LEU A 13 -6.44 8.04 7.72
C LEU A 13 -4.98 7.97 8.16
N GLU A 14 -4.67 8.38 9.39
CA GLU A 14 -3.32 8.25 9.94
C GLU A 14 -2.93 6.78 10.11
N ALA A 15 -3.87 5.94 10.55
CA ALA A 15 -3.64 4.49 10.65
C ALA A 15 -3.40 3.86 9.27
N LEU A 16 -4.13 4.33 8.25
CA LEU A 16 -3.90 3.89 6.89
C LEU A 16 -2.51 4.30 6.41
N ALA A 17 -2.08 5.53 6.72
CA ALA A 17 -0.72 5.99 6.41
C ALA A 17 0.33 5.10 7.09
N ASP A 18 0.12 4.75 8.36
CA ASP A 18 1.00 3.81 9.08
C ASP A 18 1.09 2.47 8.35
N SER A 19 -0.05 1.96 7.88
CA SER A 19 -0.11 0.70 7.15
C SER A 19 0.64 0.77 5.82
N LEU A 20 0.53 1.88 5.10
CA LEU A 20 1.28 2.09 3.85
C LEU A 20 2.79 2.16 4.10
N SER A 21 3.22 2.85 5.17
CA SER A 21 4.63 2.88 5.57
C SER A 21 5.14 1.49 5.93
N ALA A 22 4.36 0.73 6.67
CA ALA A 22 4.72 -0.64 7.05
C ALA A 22 4.77 -1.55 5.81
N SER A 23 3.88 -1.34 4.85
CA SER A 23 3.90 -2.07 3.57
C SER A 23 5.16 -1.73 2.77
N ALA A 24 5.59 -0.46 2.77
CA ALA A 24 6.86 -0.07 2.14
C ALA A 24 8.06 -0.75 2.80
N ASP A 25 8.06 -0.84 4.13
CA ASP A 25 9.11 -1.54 4.87
C ASP A 25 9.13 -3.03 4.54
N ALA A 26 7.95 -3.66 4.48
CA ALA A 26 7.81 -5.06 4.12
C ALA A 26 8.29 -5.31 2.68
N LEU A 27 7.94 -4.42 1.76
CA LEU A 27 8.38 -4.48 0.38
C LEU A 27 9.89 -4.36 0.27
N HIS A 28 10.48 -3.41 1.01
CA HIS A 28 11.93 -3.23 1.03
C HIS A 28 12.64 -4.51 1.50
N ALA A 29 12.19 -5.06 2.61
CA ALA A 29 12.76 -6.30 3.16
C ALA A 29 12.64 -7.46 2.17
N ARG A 30 11.48 -7.59 1.54
CA ARG A 30 11.24 -8.66 0.55
C ARG A 30 12.12 -8.50 -0.68
N LEU A 31 12.29 -7.25 -1.15
CA LEU A 31 13.15 -6.94 -2.29
C LEU A 31 14.61 -7.25 -1.99
N MET A 32 15.10 -6.81 -0.81
CA MET A 32 16.48 -7.09 -0.42
C MET A 32 16.74 -8.59 -0.30
N ARG A 33 15.79 -9.35 0.20
CA ARG A 33 15.88 -10.81 0.26
C ARG A 33 15.96 -11.41 -1.14
N ALA A 34 15.15 -10.93 -2.08
CA ALA A 34 15.16 -11.42 -3.46
C ALA A 34 16.49 -11.14 -4.16
N ILE A 35 17.12 -9.99 -3.87
CA ILE A 35 18.41 -9.64 -4.44
C ILE A 35 19.53 -10.52 -3.88
N ARG A 36 19.50 -10.84 -2.58
CA ARG A 36 20.55 -11.60 -1.90
C ARG A 36 20.42 -13.12 -2.10
N GLN A 37 19.21 -13.62 -2.31
CA GLN A 37 18.92 -15.04 -2.39
C GLN A 37 18.25 -15.34 -3.73
N PRO A 38 19.05 -15.49 -4.81
CA PRO A 38 18.50 -15.85 -6.10
C PRO A 38 17.79 -17.20 -6.04
N ALA A 39 16.70 -17.33 -6.79
CA ALA A 39 15.94 -18.57 -6.85
C ALA A 39 16.83 -19.69 -7.38
N PRO A 40 16.82 -20.91 -6.77
CA PRO A 40 17.59 -22.03 -7.27
C PRO A 40 17.24 -22.37 -8.71
N GLY A 41 18.27 -22.53 -9.53
CA GLY A 41 18.11 -22.88 -10.94
C GLY A 41 17.72 -21.74 -11.86
N ALA A 42 17.56 -20.53 -11.34
CA ALA A 42 17.30 -19.34 -12.18
C ALA A 42 18.54 -18.97 -13.00
N ASN A 43 18.31 -18.54 -14.24
CA ASN A 43 19.38 -18.09 -15.13
C ASN A 43 18.91 -16.87 -15.92
N PRO A 44 19.36 -15.63 -15.60
CA PRO A 44 20.29 -15.31 -14.49
C PRO A 44 19.61 -15.57 -13.15
N PRO A 45 20.40 -15.89 -12.11
CA PRO A 45 19.84 -16.11 -10.78
C PRO A 45 19.28 -14.82 -10.20
N GLY A 46 18.16 -14.93 -9.48
CA GLY A 46 17.57 -13.83 -8.74
C GLY A 46 16.59 -12.99 -9.53
N ILE A 47 16.31 -11.79 -9.00
CA ILE A 47 15.37 -10.82 -9.58
C ILE A 47 16.01 -10.08 -10.75
N SER A 48 15.24 -9.84 -11.81
CA SER A 48 15.74 -9.03 -12.94
C SER A 48 15.92 -7.56 -12.51
N GLN A 49 16.81 -6.85 -13.20
CA GLN A 49 17.03 -5.43 -12.93
C GLN A 49 15.74 -4.61 -13.13
N ALA A 50 14.97 -4.91 -14.18
CA ALA A 50 13.71 -4.22 -14.45
C ALA A 50 12.71 -4.42 -13.34
N ALA A 51 12.58 -5.67 -12.84
CA ALA A 51 11.66 -5.97 -11.74
C ALA A 51 12.11 -5.30 -10.44
N ALA A 52 13.41 -5.34 -10.13
CA ALA A 52 13.95 -4.68 -8.95
C ALA A 52 13.68 -3.17 -8.99
N GLN A 53 13.89 -2.54 -10.14
CA GLN A 53 13.63 -1.12 -10.32
C GLN A 53 12.14 -0.80 -10.13
N ALA A 54 11.25 -1.60 -10.70
CA ALA A 54 9.81 -1.41 -10.53
C ALA A 54 9.41 -1.47 -9.05
N LEU A 55 9.96 -2.41 -8.29
CA LEU A 55 9.66 -2.55 -6.87
C LEU A 55 10.25 -1.41 -6.04
N PHE A 56 11.46 -0.92 -6.37
CA PHE A 56 12.01 0.27 -5.72
C PHE A 56 11.13 1.49 -5.97
N GLU A 57 10.65 1.68 -7.17
CA GLU A 57 9.74 2.78 -7.49
C GLU A 57 8.45 2.67 -6.69
N ASN A 58 7.87 1.48 -6.60
CA ASN A 58 6.66 1.24 -5.80
C ASN A 58 6.91 1.55 -4.31
N GLU A 59 8.06 1.17 -3.78
CA GLU A 59 8.42 1.49 -2.39
C GLU A 59 8.48 2.99 -2.17
N VAL A 60 9.14 3.73 -3.04
CA VAL A 60 9.27 5.19 -2.93
C VAL A 60 7.88 5.84 -2.96
N ILE A 61 7.03 5.42 -3.89
CA ILE A 61 5.68 5.99 -4.02
C ILE A 61 4.83 5.65 -2.79
N LEU A 62 4.93 4.44 -2.24
CA LEU A 62 4.22 4.07 -1.00
C LEU A 62 4.60 5.00 0.15
N ARG A 63 5.89 5.31 0.30
CA ARG A 63 6.35 6.23 1.35
C ARG A 63 5.85 7.65 1.11
N GLN A 64 5.85 8.10 -0.14
CA GLN A 64 5.31 9.43 -0.49
C GLN A 64 3.81 9.51 -0.21
N ARG A 65 3.05 8.47 -0.55
CA ARG A 65 1.61 8.43 -0.28
C ARG A 65 1.32 8.42 1.21
N ALA A 66 2.10 7.66 2.00
CA ALA A 66 1.96 7.65 3.45
C ALA A 66 2.17 9.03 4.03
N ASN A 67 3.24 9.72 3.63
CA ASN A 67 3.53 11.08 4.09
C ASN A 67 2.43 12.05 3.70
N GLY A 68 1.92 11.95 2.47
CA GLY A 68 0.81 12.77 2.00
C GLY A 68 -0.45 12.58 2.84
N LEU A 69 -0.78 11.35 3.20
CA LEU A 69 -1.95 11.07 4.04
C LEU A 69 -1.79 11.64 5.44
N TYR A 70 -0.59 11.58 6.05
CA TYR A 70 -0.36 12.22 7.34
C TYR A 70 -0.59 13.73 7.26
N LEU A 71 -0.04 14.37 6.23
CA LEU A 71 -0.13 15.83 6.06
C LEU A 71 -1.55 16.29 5.75
N GLU A 72 -2.31 15.49 5.01
CA GLU A 72 -3.63 15.87 4.51
C GLU A 72 -4.78 15.19 5.28
N ALA A 73 -4.49 14.47 6.36
CA ALA A 73 -5.48 13.66 7.06
C ALA A 73 -6.71 14.48 7.50
N ALA A 74 -6.50 15.68 8.03
CA ALA A 74 -7.62 16.54 8.47
C ALA A 74 -8.50 16.96 7.29
N THR A 75 -7.89 17.36 6.18
CA THR A 75 -8.62 17.78 4.97
C THR A 75 -9.40 16.60 4.36
N LEU A 76 -8.76 15.45 4.26
CA LEU A 76 -9.38 14.25 3.71
C LEU A 76 -10.49 13.71 4.63
N ALA A 77 -10.33 13.86 5.94
CA ALA A 77 -11.37 13.48 6.90
C ALA A 77 -12.64 14.30 6.70
N ALA A 78 -12.52 15.58 6.35
CA ALA A 78 -13.66 16.44 6.07
C ALA A 78 -14.45 15.96 4.84
N ALA A 79 -13.76 15.44 3.82
CA ALA A 79 -14.40 14.86 2.64
C ALA A 79 -15.04 13.50 2.93
N GLY A 80 -14.50 12.76 3.92
CA GLY A 80 -14.97 11.44 4.29
C GLY A 80 -14.40 10.33 3.40
N LEU A 81 -14.66 9.09 3.80
CA LEU A 81 -14.19 7.89 3.09
C LEU A 81 -15.37 7.02 2.63
N GLY A 82 -16.56 7.60 2.51
CA GLY A 82 -17.72 6.87 2.04
C GLY A 82 -18.14 5.71 2.95
N GLY A 83 -17.84 5.79 4.24
CA GLY A 83 -18.14 4.71 5.18
C GLY A 83 -17.21 3.50 5.06
N MET A 84 -16.13 3.59 4.30
CA MET A 84 -15.24 2.46 4.02
C MET A 84 -14.00 2.40 4.93
N GLN A 85 -13.95 3.18 6.00
CA GLN A 85 -12.75 3.30 6.85
C GLN A 85 -12.22 1.93 7.30
N GLN A 86 -13.07 1.11 7.88
CA GLN A 86 -12.64 -0.18 8.41
C GLN A 86 -12.23 -1.14 7.30
N GLN A 87 -12.97 -1.16 6.20
CA GLN A 87 -12.64 -2.00 5.06
C GLN A 87 -11.29 -1.62 4.47
N LEU A 88 -10.99 -0.32 4.36
CA LEU A 88 -9.69 0.15 3.86
C LEU A 88 -8.55 -0.28 4.78
N LEU A 89 -8.71 -0.13 6.10
CA LEU A 89 -7.70 -0.53 7.07
C LEU A 89 -7.46 -2.04 7.04
N ASP A 90 -8.53 -2.83 7.01
CA ASP A 90 -8.44 -4.28 6.98
C ASP A 90 -7.76 -4.77 5.70
N LEU A 91 -8.12 -4.19 4.55
CA LEU A 91 -7.54 -4.59 3.28
C LEU A 91 -6.06 -4.20 3.20
N ALA A 92 -5.70 -3.01 3.69
CA ALA A 92 -4.30 -2.57 3.73
C ALA A 92 -3.45 -3.51 4.60
N ALA A 93 -3.99 -3.95 5.74
CA ALA A 93 -3.29 -4.90 6.61
C ALA A 93 -3.11 -6.26 5.93
N GLN A 94 -4.12 -6.74 5.21
CA GLN A 94 -4.04 -7.99 4.44
C GLN A 94 -3.01 -7.88 3.32
N ALA A 95 -2.99 -6.75 2.62
CA ALA A 95 -1.99 -6.50 1.56
C ALA A 95 -0.57 -6.52 2.13
N GLN A 96 -0.36 -5.89 3.30
CA GLN A 96 0.93 -5.90 3.98
C GLN A 96 1.41 -7.33 4.28
N GLU A 97 0.52 -8.18 4.79
CA GLU A 97 0.85 -9.58 5.07
C GLU A 97 1.20 -10.34 3.80
N LYS A 98 0.46 -10.12 2.72
CA LYS A 98 0.75 -10.76 1.44
C LYS A 98 2.10 -10.31 0.88
N ILE A 99 2.46 -9.04 1.02
CA ILE A 99 3.77 -8.52 0.59
C ILE A 99 4.90 -9.30 1.25
N ARG A 100 4.77 -9.64 2.53
CA ARG A 100 5.78 -10.40 3.27
C ARG A 100 5.94 -11.83 2.75
N LYS A 101 4.84 -12.45 2.32
CA LYS A 101 4.76 -13.89 2.07
C LYS A 101 4.82 -14.27 0.60
N ILE A 102 4.62 -13.34 -0.29
CA ILE A 102 4.50 -13.61 -1.71
C ILE A 102 5.84 -14.08 -2.30
N ASP A 103 5.82 -15.16 -3.06
CA ASP A 103 7.02 -15.75 -3.65
C ASP A 103 7.32 -15.19 -5.03
N LYS A 104 6.28 -14.99 -5.84
CA LYS A 104 6.46 -14.58 -7.23
C LYS A 104 6.61 -13.07 -7.33
N ILE A 105 7.71 -12.63 -7.90
CA ILE A 105 8.01 -11.19 -8.09
C ILE A 105 6.93 -10.51 -8.94
N LYS A 106 6.44 -11.18 -9.97
CA LYS A 106 5.36 -10.65 -10.80
C LYS A 106 4.12 -10.31 -9.98
N ASP A 107 3.73 -11.20 -9.07
CA ASP A 107 2.58 -11.00 -8.19
C ASP A 107 2.84 -9.86 -7.19
N LEU A 108 4.07 -9.74 -6.72
CA LEU A 108 4.47 -8.66 -5.81
C LEU A 108 4.35 -7.30 -6.49
N ILE A 109 4.80 -7.18 -7.73
CA ILE A 109 4.67 -5.94 -8.50
C ILE A 109 3.19 -5.58 -8.70
N ALA A 110 2.36 -6.56 -9.07
CA ALA A 110 0.93 -6.34 -9.27
C ALA A 110 0.23 -5.91 -7.97
N LEU A 111 0.51 -6.61 -6.87
CA LEU A 111 -0.08 -6.32 -5.57
C LEU A 111 0.27 -4.91 -5.09
N THR A 112 1.54 -4.54 -5.13
CA THR A 112 1.99 -3.22 -4.69
C THR A 112 1.46 -2.12 -5.61
N GLY A 113 1.35 -2.37 -6.91
CA GLY A 113 0.75 -1.43 -7.86
C GLY A 113 -0.73 -1.18 -7.57
N GLU A 114 -1.48 -2.20 -7.21
CA GLU A 114 -2.89 -2.06 -6.85
C GLU A 114 -3.08 -1.37 -5.49
N LEU A 115 -2.18 -1.63 -4.54
CA LEU A 115 -2.18 -0.91 -3.27
C LEU A 115 -1.93 0.58 -3.50
N LEU A 116 -1.00 0.93 -4.40
CA LEU A 116 -0.74 2.31 -4.78
C LEU A 116 -1.95 2.97 -5.44
N SER A 117 -2.67 2.24 -6.28
CA SER A 117 -3.90 2.76 -6.90
C SER A 117 -4.96 3.09 -5.86
N LEU A 118 -5.11 2.24 -4.84
CA LEU A 118 -6.04 2.51 -3.74
C LEU A 118 -5.59 3.73 -2.94
N ALA A 119 -4.30 3.83 -2.63
CA ALA A 119 -3.74 4.98 -1.90
C ALA A 119 -3.96 6.29 -2.67
N ALA A 120 -3.79 6.28 -3.99
CA ALA A 120 -4.06 7.44 -4.84
C ALA A 120 -5.54 7.82 -4.81
N ALA A 121 -6.43 6.85 -4.81
CA ALA A 121 -7.88 7.10 -4.72
C ALA A 121 -8.25 7.75 -3.39
N VAL A 122 -7.67 7.29 -2.27
CA VAL A 122 -7.86 7.92 -0.96
C VAL A 122 -7.36 9.36 -0.99
N ALA A 123 -6.18 9.59 -1.54
CA ALA A 123 -5.57 10.92 -1.62
C ALA A 123 -6.36 11.89 -2.52
N SER A 124 -7.20 11.38 -3.40
CA SER A 124 -8.02 12.21 -4.28
C SER A 124 -9.11 13.01 -3.54
N GLY A 125 -9.48 12.57 -2.33
CA GLY A 125 -10.54 13.19 -1.55
C GLY A 125 -11.94 12.97 -2.13
N ALA A 126 -12.09 12.03 -3.05
CA ALA A 126 -13.37 11.71 -3.70
C ALA A 126 -13.81 10.29 -3.31
N PRO A 127 -14.70 10.14 -2.31
CA PRO A 127 -15.09 8.80 -1.82
C PRO A 127 -15.65 7.87 -2.89
N GLU A 128 -16.31 8.43 -3.90
CA GLU A 128 -16.87 7.64 -5.01
C GLU A 128 -15.79 6.96 -5.86
N LYS A 129 -14.54 7.42 -5.77
CA LYS A 129 -13.43 6.83 -6.52
C LYS A 129 -12.77 5.65 -5.79
N LEU A 130 -13.19 5.37 -4.56
CA LEU A 130 -12.58 4.31 -3.75
C LEU A 130 -13.01 2.91 -4.14
N VAL A 131 -14.23 2.76 -4.64
CA VAL A 131 -14.85 1.43 -4.84
C VAL A 131 -14.07 0.57 -5.83
N ALA A 132 -13.74 1.11 -7.02
CA ALA A 132 -13.07 0.34 -8.06
C ALA A 132 -11.67 -0.14 -7.63
N PRO A 133 -10.75 0.72 -7.13
CA PRO A 133 -9.45 0.25 -6.68
C PRO A 133 -9.54 -0.65 -5.44
N TYR A 134 -10.52 -0.42 -4.56
CA TYR A 134 -10.75 -1.30 -3.42
C TYR A 134 -11.09 -2.71 -3.87
N GLU A 135 -12.07 -2.86 -4.76
CA GLU A 135 -12.48 -4.17 -5.28
C GLU A 135 -11.35 -4.88 -6.01
N LYS A 136 -10.56 -4.14 -6.77
CA LYS A 136 -9.43 -4.70 -7.50
C LYS A 136 -8.34 -5.24 -6.58
N LEU A 137 -7.97 -4.46 -5.56
CA LEU A 137 -6.99 -4.91 -4.57
C LEU A 137 -7.52 -6.10 -3.76
N LYS A 138 -8.78 -6.06 -3.36
CA LYS A 138 -9.42 -7.16 -2.63
C LYS A 138 -9.36 -8.45 -3.44
N ALA A 139 -9.72 -8.40 -4.72
CA ALA A 139 -9.66 -9.56 -5.60
C ALA A 139 -8.23 -10.11 -5.71
N ARG A 140 -7.24 -9.22 -5.80
CA ARG A 140 -5.83 -9.63 -5.85
C ARG A 140 -5.41 -10.34 -4.57
N VAL A 141 -5.71 -9.76 -3.42
CA VAL A 141 -5.37 -10.33 -2.11
C VAL A 141 -6.01 -11.72 -1.96
N GLU A 142 -7.26 -11.86 -2.35
CA GLU A 142 -7.98 -13.13 -2.24
C GLU A 142 -7.44 -14.20 -3.21
N SER A 143 -6.84 -13.80 -4.32
CA SER A 143 -6.29 -14.74 -5.30
C SER A 143 -4.89 -15.24 -4.97
N LEU A 144 -4.24 -14.68 -3.99
CA LEU A 144 -2.85 -15.00 -3.62
C LEU A 144 -2.73 -16.04 -2.52
#